data_0d0eccd14cc077cae808e39b371a928b
#
_entry.id   0d0eccd14cc077cae808e39b371a928b
#
_cell.length_a   1.000
_cell.length_b   1.000
_cell.length_c   1.000
_cell.angle_alpha   90.00
_cell.angle_beta   90.00
_cell.angle_gamma   90.00
#
_symmetry.space_group_name_H-M   'P 1'
#
loop_
_entity.id
_entity.type
_entity.pdbx_description
1 polymer ?
#
loop_
_entity_poly.entity_id
_entity_poly.type
_entity_poly.pdbx_seq_one_letter_code
_entity_poly.pdbx_strand_id
1 'polypeptide(L)'
;MKTTAFLLTNLLELSKYRKSIIVTDPKAEIYRTTSSYFKSINYTVRVLNLKDMRHSDRWNPLAENENINDVQMSANVIISNTQKKSGKDEFWPRAEENLLKAFLFYFLQILVDQNNLTNIYKKIAGGDINEIDAIFKGLPNEHPAKMSYNIFASGSDTIKASVITGLGTRLQTFQNEDLQRLTSASDIDLTLPAKKPCIYYVVTDDMNGAYDFLSSLFYTFLFIKLVRFADSRPNGKCDVDVFCFLDEFANIRTNT
;
A
#
# COMPACT_ATOMS: atom_id res chain seq x y z
N MET A 1 27.47 -9.69 -3.34
CA MET A 1 28.68 -8.84 -3.46
C MET A 1 28.72 -7.97 -4.72
N LYS A 2 28.53 -8.48 -5.96
CA LYS A 2 28.60 -7.62 -7.17
C LYS A 2 27.46 -6.61 -7.24
N THR A 3 26.23 -6.99 -6.94
CA THR A 3 25.04 -6.14 -6.96
C THR A 3 25.16 -4.99 -5.95
N THR A 4 25.62 -5.27 -4.74
CA THR A 4 25.83 -4.25 -3.69
C THR A 4 26.87 -3.21 -4.08
N ALA A 5 28.01 -3.62 -4.67
CA ALA A 5 29.04 -2.69 -5.12
C ALA A 5 28.54 -1.79 -6.27
N PHE A 6 27.81 -2.34 -7.23
CA PHE A 6 27.19 -1.59 -8.30
C PHE A 6 26.18 -0.57 -7.76
N LEU A 7 25.28 -1.01 -6.87
CA LEU A 7 24.31 -0.12 -6.24
C LEU A 7 24.98 1.02 -5.48
N LEU A 8 25.91 0.73 -4.58
CA LEU A 8 26.58 1.76 -3.77
C LEU A 8 27.26 2.82 -4.63
N THR A 9 27.98 2.42 -5.69
CA THR A 9 28.64 3.36 -6.61
C THR A 9 27.61 4.28 -7.28
N ASN A 10 26.50 3.74 -7.78
CA ASN A 10 25.46 4.53 -8.43
C ASN A 10 24.73 5.46 -7.45
N LEU A 11 24.45 5.00 -6.22
CA LEU A 11 23.81 5.83 -5.19
C LEU A 11 24.69 7.05 -4.85
N LEU A 12 26.00 6.85 -4.67
CA LEU A 12 26.93 7.92 -4.40
C LEU A 12 27.05 8.89 -5.58
N GLU A 13 27.07 8.37 -6.80
CA GLU A 13 27.13 9.20 -8.00
C GLU A 13 25.86 10.08 -8.14
N LEU A 14 24.67 9.49 -8.03
CA LEU A 14 23.40 10.21 -8.09
C LEU A 14 23.27 11.27 -7.00
N SER A 15 23.84 11.01 -5.82
CA SER A 15 23.83 11.99 -4.73
C SER A 15 24.55 13.29 -5.06
N LYS A 16 25.64 13.24 -5.86
CA LYS A 16 26.38 14.43 -6.33
C LYS A 16 25.51 15.33 -7.22
N TYR A 17 24.61 14.72 -8.00
CA TYR A 17 23.68 15.41 -8.87
C TYR A 17 22.34 15.75 -8.21
N ARG A 18 22.22 15.52 -6.89
CA ARG A 18 21.02 15.83 -6.11
C ARG A 18 19.77 15.18 -6.68
N LYS A 19 19.85 13.93 -7.14
CA LYS A 19 18.72 13.16 -7.67
C LYS A 19 17.96 12.45 -6.54
N SER A 20 16.67 12.21 -6.73
CA SER A 20 15.88 11.38 -5.82
C SER A 20 16.08 9.89 -6.12
N ILE A 21 16.07 9.07 -5.08
CA ILE A 21 16.45 7.66 -5.18
C ILE A 21 15.43 6.81 -4.41
N ILE A 22 14.96 5.75 -5.04
CA ILE A 22 14.12 4.71 -4.41
C ILE A 22 14.88 3.40 -4.51
N VAL A 23 15.04 2.70 -3.39
CA VAL A 23 15.82 1.44 -3.33
C VAL A 23 14.98 0.34 -2.70
N THR A 24 14.80 -0.78 -3.42
CA THR A 24 14.37 -2.03 -2.80
C THR A 24 15.59 -2.68 -2.15
N ASP A 25 15.51 -2.99 -0.86
CA ASP A 25 16.65 -3.48 -0.05
C ASP A 25 16.22 -4.64 0.85
N PRO A 26 16.01 -5.87 0.31
CA PRO A 26 15.46 -7.00 1.05
C PRO A 26 16.24 -7.37 2.32
N LYS A 27 17.51 -7.06 2.36
CA LYS A 27 18.42 -7.37 3.49
C LYS A 27 18.68 -6.19 4.41
N ALA A 28 18.16 -5.01 4.09
CA ALA A 28 18.47 -3.75 4.77
C ALA A 28 19.99 -3.41 4.81
N GLU A 29 20.79 -3.99 3.91
CA GLU A 29 22.25 -3.75 3.85
C GLU A 29 22.55 -2.36 3.31
N ILE A 30 21.85 -1.96 2.26
CA ILE A 30 22.01 -0.64 1.63
C ILE A 30 21.58 0.45 2.59
N TYR A 31 20.42 0.29 3.25
CA TYR A 31 19.93 1.23 4.26
C TYR A 31 20.95 1.43 5.39
N ARG A 32 21.45 0.32 6.00
CA ARG A 32 22.42 0.39 7.10
C ARG A 32 23.73 1.05 6.68
N THR A 33 24.17 0.81 5.46
CA THR A 33 25.46 1.33 4.96
C THR A 33 25.37 2.79 4.53
N THR A 34 24.24 3.26 3.98
CA THR A 34 24.20 4.54 3.29
C THR A 34 23.30 5.59 3.93
N SER A 35 22.36 5.22 4.82
CA SER A 35 21.39 6.15 5.38
C SER A 35 22.02 7.33 6.13
N SER A 36 23.07 7.09 6.91
CA SER A 36 23.80 8.13 7.64
C SER A 36 24.51 9.11 6.69
N TYR A 37 25.11 8.60 5.61
CA TYR A 37 25.72 9.44 4.58
C TYR A 37 24.67 10.36 3.94
N PHE A 38 23.53 9.82 3.49
CA PHE A 38 22.48 10.64 2.87
C PHE A 38 21.91 11.69 3.83
N LYS A 39 21.78 11.37 5.11
CA LYS A 39 21.40 12.35 6.15
C LYS A 39 22.44 13.48 6.26
N SER A 40 23.75 13.14 6.26
CA SER A 40 24.83 14.11 6.39
C SER A 40 24.92 15.11 5.24
N ILE A 41 24.43 14.74 4.05
CA ILE A 41 24.37 15.61 2.87
C ILE A 41 22.97 16.24 2.64
N ASN A 42 22.15 16.29 3.70
CA ASN A 42 20.81 16.91 3.71
C ASN A 42 19.81 16.29 2.72
N TYR A 43 19.83 14.98 2.53
CA TYR A 43 18.74 14.26 1.92
C TYR A 43 17.64 13.99 2.95
N THR A 44 16.38 14.06 2.51
CA THR A 44 15.28 13.45 3.28
C THR A 44 15.40 11.95 3.12
N VAL A 45 15.66 11.25 4.22
CA VAL A 45 15.77 9.78 4.25
C VAL A 45 14.51 9.21 4.86
N ARG A 46 13.88 8.24 4.16
CA ARG A 46 12.72 7.48 4.65
C ARG A 46 12.97 5.99 4.47
N VAL A 47 12.37 5.20 5.36
CA VAL A 47 12.43 3.74 5.28
C VAL A 47 11.06 3.13 5.54
N LEU A 48 10.55 2.38 4.59
CA LEU A 48 9.46 1.44 4.78
C LEU A 48 10.08 0.08 5.07
N ASN A 49 10.09 -0.33 6.35
CA ASN A 49 10.74 -1.56 6.78
C ASN A 49 9.67 -2.59 7.17
N LEU A 50 9.36 -3.51 6.26
CA LEU A 50 8.38 -4.57 6.49
C LEU A 50 8.96 -5.78 7.24
N LYS A 51 10.30 -5.85 7.36
CA LYS A 51 11.00 -6.90 8.10
C LYS A 51 11.12 -6.58 9.60
N ASP A 52 11.37 -5.33 9.94
CA ASP A 52 11.38 -4.84 11.33
C ASP A 52 10.58 -3.53 11.40
N MET A 53 9.26 -3.69 11.51
CA MET A 53 8.31 -2.59 11.43
C MET A 53 8.46 -1.57 12.57
N ARG A 54 9.05 -1.95 13.70
CA ARG A 54 9.32 -1.02 14.82
C ARG A 54 10.30 0.07 14.44
N HIS A 55 11.20 -0.22 13.50
CA HIS A 55 12.20 0.71 12.97
C HIS A 55 11.81 1.26 11.59
N SER A 56 10.51 1.28 11.27
CA SER A 56 9.97 1.84 10.04
C SER A 56 9.36 3.22 10.26
N ASP A 57 9.50 4.12 9.28
CA ASP A 57 8.61 5.25 9.11
C ASP A 57 7.19 4.72 8.84
N ARG A 58 6.17 5.45 9.28
CA ARG A 58 4.76 5.07 9.07
C ARG A 58 4.32 5.44 7.68
N TRP A 59 3.47 4.59 7.11
CA TRP A 59 2.83 4.86 5.85
C TRP A 59 1.44 4.21 5.81
N ASN A 60 0.42 5.03 5.69
CA ASN A 60 -0.95 4.58 5.54
C ASN A 60 -1.31 4.49 4.05
N PRO A 61 -1.43 3.28 3.47
CA PRO A 61 -1.74 3.12 2.06
C PRO A 61 -3.10 3.73 1.66
N LEU A 62 -4.06 3.77 2.59
CA LEU A 62 -5.39 4.31 2.28
C LEU A 62 -5.42 5.84 2.19
N ALA A 63 -4.44 6.52 2.76
CA ALA A 63 -4.28 7.97 2.60
C ALA A 63 -3.88 8.36 1.17
N GLU A 64 -3.43 7.41 0.35
CA GLU A 64 -3.06 7.64 -1.05
C GLU A 64 -4.26 7.66 -2.01
N ASN A 65 -5.42 7.17 -1.58
CA ASN A 65 -6.63 7.13 -2.40
C ASN A 65 -7.21 8.55 -2.56
N GLU A 66 -7.18 9.09 -3.78
CA GLU A 66 -7.71 10.41 -4.10
C GLU A 66 -9.04 10.36 -4.86
N ASN A 67 -9.34 9.22 -5.50
CA ASN A 67 -10.50 9.05 -6.35
C ASN A 67 -10.99 7.59 -6.39
N ILE A 68 -12.09 7.37 -7.12
CA ILE A 68 -12.72 6.05 -7.25
C ILE A 68 -11.74 5.00 -7.83
N ASN A 69 -10.93 5.37 -8.80
CA ASN A 69 -9.99 4.44 -9.44
C ASN A 69 -8.90 3.99 -8.46
N ASP A 70 -8.43 4.89 -7.59
CA ASP A 70 -7.43 4.56 -6.57
C ASP A 70 -7.98 3.56 -5.56
N VAL A 71 -9.24 3.70 -5.15
CA VAL A 71 -9.92 2.74 -4.26
C VAL A 71 -10.04 1.37 -4.93
N GLN A 72 -10.43 1.34 -6.21
CA GLN A 72 -10.51 0.09 -6.97
C GLN A 72 -9.13 -0.57 -7.09
N MET A 73 -8.09 0.21 -7.35
CA MET A 73 -6.71 -0.27 -7.42
C MET A 73 -6.26 -0.84 -6.07
N SER A 74 -6.51 -0.12 -4.97
CA SER A 74 -6.19 -0.59 -3.62
C SER A 74 -6.84 -1.94 -3.32
N ALA A 75 -8.14 -2.07 -3.58
CA ALA A 75 -8.86 -3.32 -3.35
C ALA A 75 -8.26 -4.46 -4.19
N ASN A 76 -8.02 -4.22 -5.47
CA ASN A 76 -7.47 -5.21 -6.38
C ASN A 76 -6.06 -5.67 -5.94
N VAL A 77 -5.16 -4.73 -5.61
CA VAL A 77 -3.80 -5.05 -5.14
C VAL A 77 -3.85 -5.86 -3.85
N ILE A 78 -4.69 -5.49 -2.88
CA ILE A 78 -4.83 -6.23 -1.62
C ILE A 78 -5.31 -7.66 -1.89
N ILE A 79 -6.40 -7.83 -2.65
CA ILE A 79 -6.97 -9.15 -2.92
C ILE A 79 -6.00 -10.03 -3.71
N SER A 80 -5.39 -9.50 -4.77
CA SER A 80 -4.47 -10.26 -5.63
C SER A 80 -3.21 -10.73 -4.90
N ASN A 81 -2.67 -9.90 -4.00
CA ASN A 81 -1.44 -10.24 -3.27
C ASN A 81 -1.68 -11.06 -2.01
N THR A 82 -2.91 -11.15 -1.52
CA THR A 82 -3.29 -12.00 -0.38
C THR A 82 -3.94 -13.31 -0.81
N GLN A 83 -4.14 -13.53 -2.11
CA GLN A 83 -4.73 -14.77 -2.63
C GLN A 83 -3.71 -15.92 -2.59
N LYS A 84 -4.10 -17.05 -1.97
CA LYS A 84 -3.31 -18.28 -2.10
C LYS A 84 -3.36 -18.77 -3.55
N LYS A 85 -2.23 -19.22 -4.09
CA LYS A 85 -2.08 -19.73 -5.46
C LYS A 85 -2.80 -21.09 -5.67
N SER A 86 -4.05 -21.23 -5.30
CA SER A 86 -4.78 -22.49 -5.47
C SER A 86 -6.21 -22.24 -5.91
N GLY A 87 -6.47 -22.50 -7.19
CA GLY A 87 -7.81 -22.62 -7.74
C GLY A 87 -8.15 -21.65 -8.85
N LYS A 88 -8.90 -22.15 -9.84
CA LYS A 88 -9.47 -21.36 -10.94
C LYS A 88 -10.77 -20.63 -10.55
N ASP A 89 -11.14 -20.67 -9.27
CA ASP A 89 -12.40 -20.08 -8.79
C ASP A 89 -12.17 -18.59 -8.50
N GLU A 90 -12.65 -17.75 -9.39
CA GLU A 90 -12.57 -16.30 -9.29
C GLU A 90 -13.76 -15.69 -8.53
N PHE A 91 -14.78 -16.46 -8.19
CA PHE A 91 -15.98 -15.96 -7.55
C PHE A 91 -15.67 -15.36 -6.17
N TRP A 92 -14.98 -16.12 -5.32
CA TRP A 92 -14.69 -15.69 -3.95
C TRP A 92 -13.81 -14.43 -3.88
N PRO A 93 -12.67 -14.36 -4.59
CA PRO A 93 -11.86 -13.14 -4.62
C PRO A 93 -12.64 -11.91 -5.08
N ARG A 94 -13.50 -12.03 -6.10
CA ARG A 94 -14.33 -10.92 -6.60
C ARG A 94 -15.38 -10.48 -5.59
N ALA A 95 -16.00 -11.42 -4.89
CA ALA A 95 -16.99 -11.12 -3.84
C ALA A 95 -16.32 -10.43 -2.65
N GLU A 96 -15.15 -10.90 -2.21
CA GLU A 96 -14.35 -10.29 -1.16
C GLU A 96 -13.85 -8.88 -1.56
N GLU A 97 -13.45 -8.71 -2.83
CA GLU A 97 -13.05 -7.40 -3.38
C GLU A 97 -14.20 -6.38 -3.35
N ASN A 98 -15.42 -6.79 -3.68
CA ASN A 98 -16.58 -5.90 -3.62
C ASN A 98 -16.90 -5.46 -2.19
N LEU A 99 -16.82 -6.37 -1.21
CA LEU A 99 -16.99 -6.02 0.19
C LEU A 99 -15.84 -5.09 0.67
N LEU A 100 -14.60 -5.38 0.29
CA LEU A 100 -13.46 -4.53 0.62
C LEU A 100 -13.63 -3.13 0.02
N LYS A 101 -14.02 -3.00 -1.25
CA LYS A 101 -14.31 -1.70 -1.90
C LYS A 101 -15.38 -0.92 -1.15
N ALA A 102 -16.44 -1.58 -0.68
CA ALA A 102 -17.47 -0.93 0.10
C ALA A 102 -16.89 -0.30 1.38
N PHE A 103 -16.07 -1.03 2.12
CA PHE A 103 -15.41 -0.49 3.32
C PHE A 103 -14.40 0.61 2.97
N LEU A 104 -13.58 0.45 1.92
CA LEU A 104 -12.63 1.47 1.51
C LEU A 104 -13.32 2.80 1.19
N PHE A 105 -14.42 2.78 0.42
CA PHE A 105 -15.21 3.99 0.15
C PHE A 105 -15.85 4.58 1.40
N TYR A 106 -16.36 3.72 2.28
CA TYR A 106 -16.99 4.16 3.52
C TYR A 106 -16.00 4.88 4.43
N PHE A 107 -14.81 4.31 4.63
CA PHE A 107 -13.78 4.92 5.46
C PHE A 107 -13.19 6.18 4.81
N LEU A 108 -13.01 6.19 3.50
CA LEU A 108 -12.49 7.35 2.78
C LEU A 108 -13.43 8.57 2.84
N GLN A 109 -14.75 8.35 2.80
CA GLN A 109 -15.74 9.44 2.64
C GLN A 109 -16.52 9.74 3.90
N ILE A 110 -16.70 8.79 4.81
CA ILE A 110 -17.54 8.93 6.02
C ILE A 110 -16.69 8.90 7.29
N LEU A 111 -15.76 7.96 7.42
CA LEU A 111 -14.90 7.80 8.58
C LEU A 111 -13.47 8.25 8.30
N VAL A 112 -13.31 9.46 7.76
CA VAL A 112 -12.03 10.00 7.26
C VAL A 112 -10.90 9.92 8.28
N ASP A 113 -11.18 10.28 9.54
CA ASP A 113 -10.19 10.25 10.63
C ASP A 113 -9.78 8.82 11.05
N GLN A 114 -10.55 7.81 10.63
CA GLN A 114 -10.32 6.40 10.91
C GLN A 114 -9.87 5.62 9.67
N ASN A 115 -9.57 6.30 8.58
CA ASN A 115 -9.25 5.71 7.28
C ASN A 115 -7.90 5.00 7.29
N ASN A 116 -7.88 3.75 7.80
CA ASN A 116 -6.75 2.85 7.73
C ASN A 116 -7.22 1.38 7.70
N LEU A 117 -6.35 0.48 7.22
CA LEU A 117 -6.68 -0.94 7.07
C LEU A 117 -6.94 -1.66 8.40
N THR A 118 -6.32 -1.21 9.48
CA THR A 118 -6.58 -1.75 10.83
C THR A 118 -8.02 -1.58 11.26
N ASN A 119 -8.59 -0.39 11.02
CA ASN A 119 -9.97 -0.11 11.40
C ASN A 119 -10.96 -0.88 10.50
N ILE A 120 -10.66 -1.02 9.21
CA ILE A 120 -11.43 -1.87 8.30
C ILE A 120 -11.39 -3.33 8.80
N TYR A 121 -10.20 -3.85 9.12
CA TYR A 121 -10.06 -5.20 9.67
C TYR A 121 -10.91 -5.38 10.95
N LYS A 122 -10.85 -4.45 11.90
CA LYS A 122 -11.63 -4.51 13.14
C LYS A 122 -13.13 -4.55 12.89
N LYS A 123 -13.62 -3.80 11.90
CA LYS A 123 -15.03 -3.82 11.51
C LYS A 123 -15.45 -5.15 10.90
N ILE A 124 -14.60 -5.76 10.08
CA ILE A 124 -14.86 -7.06 9.45
C ILE A 124 -14.76 -8.19 10.48
N ALA A 125 -13.72 -8.18 11.32
CA ALA A 125 -13.44 -9.27 12.27
C ALA A 125 -14.39 -9.27 13.48
N GLY A 126 -14.91 -8.11 13.89
CA GLY A 126 -15.81 -7.96 15.04
C GLY A 126 -17.27 -7.77 14.66
N GLY A 127 -17.58 -7.62 13.36
CA GLY A 127 -18.92 -7.29 12.89
C GLY A 127 -19.78 -8.52 12.63
N ASP A 128 -20.96 -8.53 13.22
CA ASP A 128 -22.07 -9.34 12.76
C ASP A 128 -22.55 -8.82 11.38
N ILE A 129 -23.07 -9.74 10.58
CA ILE A 129 -23.64 -9.42 9.26
C ILE A 129 -24.70 -8.33 9.32
N ASN A 130 -25.51 -8.29 10.40
CA ASN A 130 -26.54 -7.28 10.60
C ASN A 130 -25.95 -5.88 10.90
N GLU A 131 -24.83 -5.83 11.62
CA GLU A 131 -24.09 -4.57 11.87
C GLU A 131 -23.49 -4.03 10.57
N ILE A 132 -22.90 -4.90 9.77
CA ILE A 132 -22.34 -4.54 8.45
C ILE A 132 -23.47 -4.06 7.53
N ASP A 133 -24.57 -4.79 7.47
CA ASP A 133 -25.79 -4.41 6.72
C ASP A 133 -26.29 -3.01 7.12
N ALA A 134 -26.36 -2.74 8.43
CA ALA A 134 -26.87 -1.46 8.95
C ALA A 134 -25.99 -0.27 8.50
N ILE A 135 -24.66 -0.43 8.48
CA ILE A 135 -23.73 0.60 8.01
C ILE A 135 -24.09 1.05 6.58
N PHE A 136 -24.23 0.10 5.66
CA PHE A 136 -24.38 0.41 4.24
C PHE A 136 -25.83 0.72 3.83
N LYS A 137 -26.82 0.13 4.52
CA LYS A 137 -28.26 0.43 4.27
C LYS A 137 -28.60 1.89 4.52
N GLY A 138 -27.95 2.55 5.49
CA GLY A 138 -28.12 3.96 5.82
C GLY A 138 -27.57 4.94 4.79
N LEU A 139 -26.75 4.49 3.82
CA LEU A 139 -26.15 5.37 2.82
C LEU A 139 -27.11 5.65 1.65
N PRO A 140 -26.96 6.81 0.94
CA PRO A 140 -27.66 7.09 -0.32
C PRO A 140 -27.40 6.01 -1.37
N ASN A 141 -28.36 5.78 -2.27
CA ASN A 141 -28.23 4.68 -3.27
C ASN A 141 -27.06 4.89 -4.25
N GLU A 142 -26.75 6.14 -4.58
CA GLU A 142 -25.65 6.51 -5.50
C GLU A 142 -24.28 6.53 -4.80
N HIS A 143 -24.23 6.31 -3.49
CA HIS A 143 -22.97 6.32 -2.77
C HIS A 143 -22.10 5.13 -3.20
N PRO A 144 -20.81 5.33 -3.59
CA PRO A 144 -19.96 4.26 -4.12
C PRO A 144 -19.81 3.06 -3.17
N ALA A 145 -19.77 3.33 -1.86
CA ALA A 145 -19.73 2.29 -0.84
C ALA A 145 -20.98 1.41 -0.89
N LYS A 146 -22.18 2.00 -1.02
CA LYS A 146 -23.42 1.26 -1.11
C LYS A 146 -23.55 0.49 -2.41
N MET A 147 -23.13 1.08 -3.51
CA MET A 147 -23.13 0.39 -4.82
C MET A 147 -22.27 -0.88 -4.77
N SER A 148 -21.05 -0.78 -4.23
CA SER A 148 -20.15 -1.95 -4.05
C SER A 148 -20.75 -2.96 -3.07
N TYR A 149 -21.35 -2.48 -1.97
CA TYR A 149 -22.00 -3.30 -0.97
C TYR A 149 -23.21 -4.08 -1.52
N ASN A 150 -24.04 -3.46 -2.35
CA ASN A 150 -25.24 -4.09 -2.93
C ASN A 150 -24.90 -5.35 -3.73
N ILE A 151 -23.74 -5.40 -4.40
CA ILE A 151 -23.28 -6.59 -5.11
C ILE A 151 -23.02 -7.74 -4.12
N PHE A 152 -22.34 -7.47 -3.00
CA PHE A 152 -22.15 -8.42 -1.93
C PHE A 152 -23.48 -8.82 -1.26
N ALA A 153 -24.35 -7.85 -0.97
CA ALA A 153 -25.63 -8.04 -0.28
C ALA A 153 -26.63 -8.90 -1.06
N SER A 154 -26.48 -9.03 -2.39
CA SER A 154 -27.32 -9.88 -3.24
C SER A 154 -27.10 -11.40 -3.00
N GLY A 155 -26.01 -11.79 -2.33
CA GLY A 155 -25.74 -13.17 -1.98
C GLY A 155 -26.63 -13.71 -0.85
N SER A 156 -26.78 -15.02 -0.77
CA SER A 156 -27.40 -15.69 0.38
C SER A 156 -26.61 -15.46 1.68
N ASP A 157 -27.22 -15.62 2.84
CA ASP A 157 -26.53 -15.41 4.12
C ASP A 157 -25.30 -16.32 4.29
N THR A 158 -25.36 -17.54 3.76
CA THR A 158 -24.20 -18.46 3.73
C THR A 158 -23.05 -17.89 2.89
N ILE A 159 -23.36 -17.34 1.72
CA ILE A 159 -22.35 -16.71 0.85
C ILE A 159 -21.75 -15.48 1.55
N LYS A 160 -22.59 -14.60 2.11
CA LYS A 160 -22.15 -13.41 2.83
C LYS A 160 -21.23 -13.77 4.00
N ALA A 161 -21.60 -14.74 4.84
CA ALA A 161 -20.78 -15.23 5.96
C ALA A 161 -19.43 -15.74 5.48
N SER A 162 -19.41 -16.49 4.37
CA SER A 162 -18.17 -17.01 3.78
C SER A 162 -17.26 -15.91 3.25
N VAL A 163 -17.82 -14.88 2.60
CA VAL A 163 -17.08 -13.72 2.09
C VAL A 163 -16.50 -12.89 3.23
N ILE A 164 -17.27 -12.64 4.30
CA ILE A 164 -16.78 -11.92 5.50
C ILE A 164 -15.63 -12.69 6.14
N THR A 165 -15.77 -14.00 6.32
CA THR A 165 -14.73 -14.87 6.88
C THR A 165 -13.47 -14.87 5.99
N GLY A 166 -13.65 -14.98 4.68
CA GLY A 166 -12.55 -14.97 3.71
C GLY A 166 -11.77 -13.66 3.75
N LEU A 167 -12.47 -12.53 3.69
CA LEU A 167 -11.86 -11.21 3.75
C LEU A 167 -11.19 -10.95 5.11
N GLY A 168 -11.82 -11.36 6.23
CA GLY A 168 -11.22 -11.29 7.55
C GLY A 168 -9.93 -12.10 7.64
N THR A 169 -9.90 -13.29 7.03
CA THR A 169 -8.69 -14.14 6.97
C THR A 169 -7.57 -13.48 6.15
N ARG A 170 -7.89 -12.79 5.04
CA ARG A 170 -6.87 -12.05 4.26
C ARG A 170 -6.25 -10.91 5.04
N LEU A 171 -7.05 -10.22 5.84
CA LEU A 171 -6.63 -9.06 6.62
C LEU A 171 -6.17 -9.41 8.04
N GLN A 172 -6.11 -10.69 8.42
CA GLN A 172 -5.72 -11.11 9.78
C GLN A 172 -4.31 -10.68 10.19
N THR A 173 -3.43 -10.35 9.24
CA THR A 173 -2.12 -9.78 9.52
C THR A 173 -2.21 -8.48 10.34
N PHE A 174 -3.34 -7.76 10.27
CA PHE A 174 -3.63 -6.57 11.08
C PHE A 174 -3.91 -6.86 12.58
N GLN A 175 -3.79 -8.11 13.04
CA GLN A 175 -3.65 -8.42 14.46
C GLN A 175 -2.28 -8.02 15.01
N ASN A 176 -1.26 -7.88 14.15
CA ASN A 176 0.07 -7.46 14.54
C ASN A 176 0.10 -5.95 14.87
N GLU A 177 0.44 -5.61 16.11
CA GLU A 177 0.48 -4.23 16.62
C GLU A 177 1.52 -3.36 15.89
N ASP A 178 2.66 -3.94 15.50
CA ASP A 178 3.69 -3.21 14.75
C ASP A 178 3.18 -2.82 13.36
N LEU A 179 2.39 -3.70 12.71
CA LEU A 179 1.73 -3.41 11.45
C LEU A 179 0.64 -2.34 11.60
N GLN A 180 -0.16 -2.42 12.69
CA GLN A 180 -1.16 -1.40 12.99
C GLN A 180 -0.51 -0.02 13.16
N ARG A 181 0.60 0.04 13.92
CA ARG A 181 1.38 1.28 14.09
C ARG A 181 1.93 1.80 12.76
N LEU A 182 2.54 0.92 11.97
CA LEU A 182 3.14 1.27 10.68
C LEU A 182 2.12 1.92 9.74
N THR A 183 0.89 1.38 9.70
CA THR A 183 -0.16 1.82 8.77
C THR A 183 -1.14 2.85 9.37
N SER A 184 -0.89 3.34 10.57
CA SER A 184 -1.80 4.28 11.28
C SER A 184 -1.73 5.73 10.79
N ALA A 185 -0.60 6.13 10.19
CA ALA A 185 -0.35 7.48 9.71
C ALA A 185 0.71 7.46 8.58
N SER A 186 1.00 8.61 7.97
CA SER A 186 2.01 8.72 6.91
C SER A 186 3.10 9.71 7.29
N ASP A 187 4.31 9.19 7.57
CA ASP A 187 5.55 9.95 7.64
C ASP A 187 6.24 10.01 6.26
N ILE A 188 5.84 9.13 5.34
CA ILE A 188 6.35 9.01 3.98
C ILE A 188 5.38 9.73 3.02
N ASP A 189 5.85 10.77 2.34
CA ASP A 189 5.13 11.46 1.26
C ASP A 189 5.60 10.91 -0.10
N LEU A 190 4.74 10.20 -0.83
CA LEU A 190 5.08 9.58 -2.11
C LEU A 190 5.31 10.61 -3.24
N THR A 191 4.89 11.87 -3.06
CA THR A 191 5.16 12.93 -4.03
C THR A 191 6.51 13.64 -3.79
N LEU A 192 7.10 13.47 -2.62
CA LEU A 192 8.34 14.15 -2.24
C LEU A 192 9.51 13.88 -3.20
N PRO A 193 9.71 12.62 -3.70
CA PRO A 193 10.80 12.34 -4.63
C PRO A 193 10.74 13.14 -5.91
N ALA A 194 9.55 13.53 -6.37
CA ALA A 194 9.39 14.39 -7.54
C ALA A 194 9.74 15.87 -7.29
N LYS A 195 9.72 16.31 -6.01
CA LYS A 195 9.83 17.72 -5.61
C LYS A 195 11.23 18.12 -5.15
N LYS A 196 11.90 17.26 -4.40
CA LYS A 196 13.22 17.54 -3.81
C LYS A 196 14.05 16.29 -3.59
N PRO A 197 15.39 16.40 -3.58
CA PRO A 197 16.27 15.26 -3.37
C PRO A 197 15.94 14.49 -2.09
N CYS A 198 15.63 13.22 -2.22
CA CYS A 198 15.38 12.32 -1.11
C CYS A 198 15.84 10.89 -1.46
N ILE A 199 15.94 10.04 -0.46
CA ILE A 199 16.16 8.62 -0.65
C ILE A 199 15.16 7.84 0.18
N TYR A 200 14.46 6.90 -0.47
CA TYR A 200 13.53 5.99 0.17
C TYR A 200 14.07 4.56 0.08
N TYR A 201 14.08 3.87 1.20
CA TYR A 201 14.43 2.45 1.28
C TYR A 201 13.16 1.66 1.55
N VAL A 202 12.93 0.64 0.73
CA VAL A 202 11.84 -0.31 0.92
C VAL A 202 12.46 -1.65 1.29
N VAL A 203 12.40 -1.98 2.57
CA VAL A 203 12.94 -3.23 3.11
C VAL A 203 11.81 -4.25 3.12
N THR A 204 11.90 -5.25 2.24
CA THR A 204 10.94 -6.35 2.15
C THR A 204 11.41 -7.55 2.99
N ASP A 205 10.51 -8.50 3.25
CA ASP A 205 10.86 -9.75 3.92
C ASP A 205 10.67 -10.92 2.96
N ASP A 206 11.76 -11.35 2.32
CA ASP A 206 11.74 -12.44 1.33
C ASP A 206 11.30 -13.79 1.93
N MET A 207 11.34 -13.94 3.26
CA MET A 207 10.97 -15.17 3.95
C MET A 207 9.49 -15.21 4.36
N ASN A 208 8.85 -14.05 4.45
CA ASN A 208 7.46 -13.94 4.89
C ASN A 208 6.66 -13.04 3.95
N GLY A 209 6.02 -13.64 2.95
CA GLY A 209 5.17 -12.93 1.98
C GLY A 209 3.86 -12.35 2.54
N ALA A 210 3.63 -12.41 3.85
CA ALA A 210 2.37 -11.93 4.46
C ALA A 210 2.17 -10.41 4.29
N TYR A 211 3.24 -9.67 4.03
CA TYR A 211 3.24 -8.21 3.88
C TYR A 211 3.51 -7.73 2.45
N ASP A 212 3.59 -8.65 1.47
CA ASP A 212 3.90 -8.31 0.07
C ASP A 212 2.88 -7.33 -0.53
N PHE A 213 1.62 -7.42 -0.10
CA PHE A 213 0.59 -6.49 -0.54
C PHE A 213 0.91 -5.02 -0.18
N LEU A 214 1.62 -4.77 0.94
CA LEU A 214 2.03 -3.41 1.32
C LEU A 214 3.13 -2.86 0.42
N SER A 215 4.14 -3.67 0.08
CA SER A 215 5.16 -3.26 -0.88
C SER A 215 4.56 -3.05 -2.27
N SER A 216 3.61 -3.90 -2.67
CA SER A 216 2.88 -3.75 -3.94
C SER A 216 2.06 -2.46 -3.97
N LEU A 217 1.33 -2.14 -2.90
CA LEU A 217 0.60 -0.87 -2.78
C LEU A 217 1.55 0.33 -2.80
N PHE A 218 2.69 0.23 -2.08
CA PHE A 218 3.67 1.30 -2.03
C PHE A 218 4.19 1.67 -3.41
N TYR A 219 4.66 0.69 -4.18
CA TYR A 219 5.17 0.95 -5.53
C TYR A 219 4.07 1.38 -6.49
N THR A 220 2.89 0.76 -6.41
CA THR A 220 1.74 1.16 -7.22
C THR A 220 1.42 2.65 -7.02
N PHE A 221 1.25 3.08 -5.78
CA PHE A 221 0.96 4.50 -5.50
C PHE A 221 2.15 5.41 -5.74
N LEU A 222 3.38 4.98 -5.46
CA LEU A 222 4.57 5.75 -5.77
C LEU A 222 4.60 6.14 -7.25
N PHE A 223 4.44 5.17 -8.15
CA PHE A 223 4.47 5.45 -9.60
C PHE A 223 3.29 6.32 -10.03
N ILE A 224 2.09 6.03 -9.55
CA ILE A 224 0.91 6.85 -9.83
C ILE A 224 1.13 8.31 -9.40
N LYS A 225 1.62 8.53 -8.17
CA LYS A 225 1.84 9.88 -7.63
C LYS A 225 2.95 10.63 -8.37
N LEU A 226 4.03 9.95 -8.75
CA LEU A 226 5.12 10.55 -9.52
C LEU A 226 4.65 10.96 -10.91
N VAL A 227 3.89 10.10 -11.60
CA VAL A 227 3.32 10.41 -12.92
C VAL A 227 2.33 11.56 -12.82
N ARG A 228 1.36 11.50 -11.89
CA ARG A 228 0.39 12.60 -11.69
C ARG A 228 1.09 13.92 -11.35
N PHE A 229 2.15 13.88 -10.56
CA PHE A 229 2.94 15.08 -10.28
C PHE A 229 3.58 15.64 -11.56
N ALA A 230 4.23 14.81 -12.36
CA ALA A 230 4.82 15.23 -13.62
C ALA A 230 3.77 15.82 -14.59
N ASP A 231 2.62 15.13 -14.74
CA ASP A 231 1.51 15.57 -15.59
C ASP A 231 0.90 16.92 -15.13
N SER A 232 0.98 17.23 -13.85
CA SER A 232 0.53 18.54 -13.31
C SER A 232 1.48 19.70 -13.63
N ARG A 233 2.67 19.42 -14.15
CA ARG A 233 3.68 20.43 -14.50
C ARG A 233 3.59 20.82 -15.98
N PRO A 234 3.82 22.11 -16.32
CA PRO A 234 3.75 22.57 -17.71
C PRO A 234 4.72 21.86 -18.67
N ASN A 235 5.83 21.35 -18.14
CA ASN A 235 6.87 20.66 -18.93
C ASN A 235 6.71 19.11 -18.90
N GLY A 236 5.68 18.58 -18.22
CA GLY A 236 5.44 17.14 -18.09
C GLY A 236 6.53 16.38 -17.32
N LYS A 237 7.30 17.05 -16.44
CA LYS A 237 8.44 16.44 -15.75
C LYS A 237 8.39 16.72 -14.25
N CYS A 238 8.99 15.84 -13.47
CA CYS A 238 9.28 16.07 -12.07
C CYS A 238 10.33 17.21 -11.92
N ASP A 239 10.28 17.92 -10.80
CA ASP A 239 11.25 18.97 -10.48
C ASP A 239 12.65 18.39 -10.21
N VAL A 240 12.68 17.09 -9.76
CA VAL A 240 13.89 16.31 -9.54
C VAL A 240 13.72 14.94 -10.22
N ASP A 241 14.74 14.48 -10.95
CA ASP A 241 14.71 13.15 -11.55
C ASP A 241 14.72 12.07 -10.45
N VAL A 242 13.90 11.06 -10.63
CA VAL A 242 13.72 9.94 -9.69
C VAL A 242 14.32 8.66 -10.29
N PHE A 243 15.26 8.05 -9.57
CA PHE A 243 15.90 6.80 -9.95
C PHE A 243 15.44 5.68 -9.03
N CYS A 244 14.93 4.59 -9.62
CA CYS A 244 14.46 3.42 -8.89
C CYS A 244 15.45 2.25 -9.09
N PHE A 245 16.01 1.76 -7.99
CA PHE A 245 16.80 0.54 -7.96
C PHE A 245 15.96 -0.58 -7.37
N LEU A 246 15.41 -1.41 -8.25
CA LEU A 246 14.41 -2.42 -7.93
C LEU A 246 15.07 -3.80 -7.93
N ASP A 247 15.76 -4.15 -6.83
CA ASP A 247 16.35 -5.46 -6.65
C ASP A 247 15.27 -6.48 -6.21
N GLU A 248 15.28 -7.67 -6.80
CA GLU A 248 14.29 -8.73 -6.57
C GLU A 248 12.82 -8.32 -6.79
N PHE A 249 12.60 -7.29 -7.61
CA PHE A 249 11.27 -6.70 -7.86
C PHE A 249 10.27 -7.69 -8.49
N ALA A 250 10.75 -8.74 -9.14
CA ALA A 250 9.88 -9.80 -9.68
C ALA A 250 9.02 -10.50 -8.61
N ASN A 251 9.41 -10.40 -7.33
CA ASN A 251 8.64 -10.92 -6.21
C ASN A 251 7.51 -9.97 -5.77
N ILE A 252 7.59 -8.69 -6.16
CA ILE A 252 6.58 -7.68 -5.87
C ILE A 252 5.56 -7.65 -7.02
N ARG A 253 4.33 -8.10 -6.76
CA ARG A 253 3.27 -8.09 -7.77
C ARG A 253 2.68 -6.68 -7.85
N THR A 254 3.18 -5.88 -8.78
CA THR A 254 2.51 -4.63 -9.17
C THR A 254 1.55 -4.92 -10.31
N ASN A 255 0.32 -4.44 -10.22
CA ASN A 255 -0.63 -4.43 -11.34
C ASN A 255 -0.33 -3.19 -12.19
N THR A 256 0.76 -3.23 -12.96
CA THR A 256 1.08 -2.24 -13.99
C THR A 256 0.88 -2.86 -15.36
#